data_96a5f9e5bc2390de0d08c78f0ba4addc
#
_entry.id   96a5f9e5bc2390de0d08c78f0ba4addc
#
_cell.length_a   1.000
_cell.length_b   1.000
_cell.length_c   1.000
_cell.angle_alpha   90.00
_cell.angle_beta   90.00
_cell.angle_gamma   90.00
#
_symmetry.space_group_name_H-M   'P 1'
#
loop_
_entity.id
_entity.type
_entity.pdbx_description
1 polymer ?
#
loop_
_entity_poly.entity_id
_entity_poly.type
_entity_poly.pdbx_seq_one_letter_code
_entity_poly.pdbx_strand_id
1 'polypeptide(L)'
;MSDVTAAQRVKLARAVSRPGAMDYINALFTDLFVCKGDRLHREDPCVFGAIARFHGKPVTVIGTRKGRTFEEKMKYNFGMPSPEGYRKAQRLMRQAEKFKRPIITFVDTPGAYQGLEAEAEGQGQAIAASLALMSSLSVPVIAVVIGEAGSGGALALAVGNRVILLENA
;
A
#
# COMPACT_ATOMS: atom_id res chain seq x y z
N MET A 1 3.20 6.16 -31.78
CA MET A 1 2.51 5.72 -30.56
C MET A 1 1.16 6.39 -30.56
N SER A 2 0.04 5.65 -30.54
CA SER A 2 -1.29 6.26 -30.45
C SER A 2 -1.39 7.00 -29.12
N ASP A 3 -1.75 8.29 -29.17
CA ASP A 3 -1.94 9.09 -27.96
C ASP A 3 -3.09 8.53 -27.13
N VAL A 4 -2.74 7.85 -26.04
CA VAL A 4 -3.71 7.32 -25.08
C VAL A 4 -4.30 8.51 -24.31
N THR A 5 -5.62 8.71 -24.44
CA THR A 5 -6.32 9.79 -23.74
C THR A 5 -6.29 9.59 -22.20
N ALA A 6 -6.49 10.67 -21.44
CA ALA A 6 -6.58 10.59 -19.99
C ALA A 6 -7.66 9.60 -19.51
N ALA A 7 -8.83 9.59 -20.13
CA ALA A 7 -9.91 8.65 -19.82
C ALA A 7 -9.51 7.18 -20.08
N GLN A 8 -8.76 6.92 -21.15
CA GLN A 8 -8.23 5.59 -21.43
C GLN A 8 -7.17 5.17 -20.39
N ARG A 9 -6.30 6.08 -19.95
CA ARG A 9 -5.32 5.80 -18.88
C ARG A 9 -6.02 5.42 -17.57
N VAL A 10 -7.06 6.16 -17.19
CA VAL A 10 -7.86 5.82 -15.98
C VAL A 10 -8.49 4.43 -16.13
N LYS A 11 -9.03 4.08 -17.30
CA LYS A 11 -9.56 2.73 -17.55
C LYS A 11 -8.48 1.66 -17.41
N LEU A 12 -7.28 1.91 -17.93
CA LEU A 12 -6.14 0.98 -17.84
C LEU A 12 -5.65 0.82 -16.40
N ALA A 13 -5.56 1.92 -15.64
CA ALA A 13 -5.21 1.87 -14.22
C ALA A 13 -6.21 1.04 -13.39
N ARG A 14 -7.49 1.07 -13.75
CA ARG A 14 -8.59 0.37 -13.08
C ARG A 14 -8.91 -1.01 -13.64
N ALA A 15 -8.23 -1.45 -14.69
CA ALA A 15 -8.53 -2.72 -15.33
C ALA A 15 -8.35 -3.90 -14.36
N VAL A 16 -9.35 -4.78 -14.28
CA VAL A 16 -9.32 -5.98 -13.41
C VAL A 16 -8.19 -6.94 -13.81
N SER A 17 -7.81 -6.92 -15.09
CA SER A 17 -6.69 -7.71 -15.61
C SER A 17 -5.31 -7.16 -15.24
N ARG A 18 -5.24 -5.91 -14.75
CA ARG A 18 -3.98 -5.31 -14.31
C ARG A 18 -3.44 -6.07 -13.09
N PRO A 19 -2.13 -6.42 -13.06
CA PRO A 19 -1.55 -7.06 -11.90
C PRO A 19 -1.69 -6.20 -10.65
N GLY A 20 -2.19 -6.78 -9.55
CA GLY A 20 -2.29 -6.12 -8.26
C GLY A 20 -1.06 -6.36 -7.39
N ALA A 21 -1.04 -5.76 -6.19
CA ALA A 21 0.09 -5.86 -5.29
C ALA A 21 0.52 -7.31 -4.99
N MET A 22 -0.43 -8.21 -4.81
CA MET A 22 -0.11 -9.62 -4.50
C MET A 22 0.54 -10.36 -5.67
N ASP A 23 0.26 -9.99 -6.92
CA ASP A 23 0.93 -10.60 -8.08
C ASP A 23 2.41 -10.24 -8.08
N TYR A 24 2.76 -8.97 -7.84
CA TYR A 24 4.14 -8.52 -7.73
C TYR A 24 4.83 -9.12 -6.50
N ILE A 25 4.15 -9.14 -5.35
CA ILE A 25 4.71 -9.67 -4.12
C ILE A 25 5.03 -11.15 -4.26
N ASN A 26 4.12 -11.96 -4.79
CA ASN A 26 4.34 -13.38 -4.98
C ASN A 26 5.42 -13.69 -6.04
N ALA A 27 5.60 -12.82 -7.04
CA ALA A 27 6.59 -13.00 -8.07
C ALA A 27 8.02 -12.58 -7.66
N LEU A 28 8.14 -11.57 -6.80
CA LEU A 28 9.42 -10.93 -6.49
C LEU A 28 10.02 -11.33 -5.14
N PHE A 29 9.20 -11.84 -4.21
CA PHE A 29 9.64 -12.10 -2.82
C PHE A 29 9.48 -13.55 -2.43
N THR A 30 10.38 -14.00 -1.56
CA THR A 30 10.33 -15.33 -0.93
C THR A 30 10.19 -15.19 0.59
N ASP A 31 9.92 -16.30 1.27
CA ASP A 31 9.86 -16.39 2.75
C ASP A 31 8.93 -15.36 3.39
N LEU A 32 7.73 -15.21 2.85
CA LEU A 32 6.73 -14.25 3.32
C LEU A 32 6.23 -14.59 4.72
N PHE A 33 6.59 -13.78 5.70
CA PHE A 33 6.03 -13.80 7.05
C PHE A 33 4.99 -12.69 7.18
N VAL A 34 3.71 -13.03 7.03
CA VAL A 34 2.60 -12.07 7.01
C VAL A 34 2.36 -11.50 8.41
N CYS A 35 2.29 -10.18 8.48
CA CYS A 35 2.04 -9.42 9.71
C CYS A 35 0.66 -8.78 9.69
N LYS A 36 -0.20 -9.12 10.64
CA LYS A 36 -1.58 -8.64 10.74
C LYS A 36 -1.77 -7.69 11.92
N GLY A 37 -2.83 -6.87 11.84
CA GLY A 37 -3.31 -6.01 12.91
C GLY A 37 -2.48 -4.76 13.17
N ASP A 38 -3.16 -3.70 13.57
CA ASP A 38 -2.53 -2.41 13.91
C ASP A 38 -2.00 -2.37 15.35
N ARG A 39 -2.36 -3.34 16.18
CA ARG A 39 -2.06 -3.42 17.64
C ARG A 39 -2.81 -2.40 18.49
N LEU A 40 -3.81 -1.76 17.93
CA LEU A 40 -4.63 -0.79 18.64
C LEU A 40 -6.11 -1.17 18.61
N HIS A 41 -6.64 -1.53 17.43
CA HIS A 41 -8.05 -1.80 17.23
C HIS A 41 -8.28 -3.13 16.50
N ARG A 42 -7.96 -3.21 15.19
CA ARG A 42 -8.28 -4.40 14.38
C ARG A 42 -7.34 -4.60 13.19
N GLU A 43 -7.65 -5.60 12.38
CA GLU A 43 -7.02 -5.84 11.09
C GLU A 43 -7.77 -5.12 9.97
N ASP A 44 -7.05 -4.40 9.13
CA ASP A 44 -7.55 -3.97 7.84
C ASP A 44 -6.96 -4.86 6.74
N PRO A 45 -7.76 -5.73 6.12
CA PRO A 45 -7.27 -6.62 5.07
C PRO A 45 -6.92 -5.90 3.76
N CYS A 46 -7.32 -4.63 3.57
CA CYS A 46 -6.95 -3.83 2.41
C CYS A 46 -5.45 -3.60 2.33
N VAL A 47 -4.77 -3.43 3.46
CA VAL A 47 -3.33 -3.26 3.51
C VAL A 47 -2.66 -4.58 3.86
N PHE A 48 -1.94 -5.17 2.93
CA PHE A 48 -1.06 -6.31 3.16
C PHE A 48 0.26 -5.83 3.74
N GLY A 49 0.84 -6.60 4.67
CA GLY A 49 2.16 -6.32 5.21
C GLY A 49 2.88 -7.60 5.59
N ALA A 50 4.16 -7.70 5.24
CA ALA A 50 4.98 -8.85 5.55
C ALA A 50 6.46 -8.49 5.73
N ILE A 51 7.18 -9.35 6.44
CA ILE A 51 8.64 -9.47 6.32
C ILE A 51 8.90 -10.54 5.28
N ALA A 52 9.83 -10.28 4.36
CA ALA A 52 10.11 -11.16 3.23
C ALA A 52 11.58 -11.12 2.86
N ARG A 53 11.97 -11.91 1.85
CA ARG A 53 13.28 -11.79 1.20
C ARG A 53 13.13 -11.30 -0.23
N PHE A 54 13.95 -10.33 -0.61
CA PHE A 54 14.12 -9.86 -1.97
C PHE A 54 15.55 -10.12 -2.40
N HIS A 55 15.77 -11.01 -3.39
CA HIS A 55 17.09 -11.49 -3.76
C HIS A 55 17.93 -11.94 -2.55
N GLY A 56 17.33 -12.72 -1.65
CA GLY A 56 17.96 -13.23 -0.43
C GLY A 56 18.11 -12.22 0.72
N LYS A 57 17.89 -10.93 0.51
CA LYS A 57 18.00 -9.88 1.53
C LYS A 57 16.67 -9.67 2.26
N PRO A 58 16.69 -9.55 3.60
CA PRO A 58 15.46 -9.30 4.36
C PRO A 58 14.92 -7.89 4.08
N VAL A 59 13.62 -7.80 3.77
CA VAL A 59 12.91 -6.56 3.50
C VAL A 59 11.56 -6.54 4.21
N THR A 60 10.97 -5.36 4.35
CA THR A 60 9.56 -5.21 4.72
C THR A 60 8.78 -4.84 3.46
N VAL A 61 7.74 -5.60 3.15
CA VAL A 61 6.88 -5.35 2.00
C VAL A 61 5.47 -5.00 2.46
N ILE A 62 4.90 -3.94 1.88
CA ILE A 62 3.56 -3.43 2.16
C ILE A 62 2.86 -3.27 0.81
N GLY A 63 1.58 -3.62 0.74
CA GLY A 63 0.82 -3.46 -0.51
C GLY A 63 -0.66 -3.22 -0.26
N THR A 64 -1.27 -2.39 -1.08
CA THR A 64 -2.74 -2.23 -1.09
C THR A 64 -3.38 -3.33 -1.92
N ARG A 65 -4.53 -3.85 -1.47
CA ARG A 65 -5.31 -4.88 -2.17
C ARG A 65 -6.65 -4.32 -2.56
N LYS A 66 -7.00 -4.45 -3.82
CA LYS A 66 -8.29 -4.00 -4.37
C LYS A 66 -9.31 -5.12 -4.53
N GLY A 67 -8.83 -6.33 -4.78
CA GLY A 67 -9.67 -7.48 -5.16
C GLY A 67 -10.07 -7.49 -6.63
N ARG A 68 -10.34 -8.68 -7.15
CA ARG A 68 -10.79 -8.92 -8.53
C ARG A 68 -12.26 -9.29 -8.58
N THR A 69 -12.70 -10.19 -7.70
CA THR A 69 -14.11 -10.56 -7.56
C THR A 69 -14.87 -9.53 -6.72
N PHE A 70 -16.19 -9.56 -6.77
CA PHE A 70 -17.01 -8.68 -5.93
C PHE A 70 -16.77 -8.94 -4.44
N GLU A 71 -16.66 -10.20 -4.05
CA GLU A 71 -16.39 -10.61 -2.67
C GLU A 71 -15.04 -10.09 -2.18
N GLU A 72 -13.98 -10.20 -3.00
CA GLU A 72 -12.68 -9.66 -2.69
C GLU A 72 -12.70 -8.13 -2.59
N LYS A 73 -13.42 -7.45 -3.48
CA LYS A 73 -13.57 -5.98 -3.44
C LYS A 73 -14.25 -5.55 -2.15
N MET A 74 -15.31 -6.21 -1.73
CA MET A 74 -15.96 -5.95 -0.45
C MET A 74 -14.99 -6.19 0.71
N LYS A 75 -14.29 -7.32 0.71
CA LYS A 75 -13.31 -7.68 1.74
C LYS A 75 -12.18 -6.66 1.88
N TYR A 76 -11.71 -6.10 0.77
CA TYR A 76 -10.62 -5.12 0.73
C TYR A 76 -11.12 -3.68 0.60
N ASN A 77 -12.39 -3.46 0.92
CA ASN A 77 -13.02 -2.14 0.87
C ASN A 77 -12.70 -1.38 -0.43
N PHE A 78 -12.80 -2.07 -1.58
CA PHE A 78 -12.51 -1.54 -2.92
C PHE A 78 -11.10 -0.93 -3.08
N GLY A 79 -10.16 -1.34 -2.25
CA GLY A 79 -8.80 -0.80 -2.24
C GLY A 79 -8.66 0.50 -1.46
N MET A 80 -9.63 0.83 -0.61
CA MET A 80 -9.61 2.02 0.25
C MET A 80 -9.20 1.63 1.68
N PRO A 81 -7.95 1.90 2.10
CA PRO A 81 -7.52 1.56 3.45
C PRO A 81 -8.27 2.33 4.53
N SER A 82 -8.58 1.62 5.62
CA SER A 82 -9.06 2.19 6.87
C SER A 82 -7.89 2.68 7.75
N PRO A 83 -8.14 3.44 8.83
CA PRO A 83 -7.08 3.92 9.73
C PRO A 83 -6.17 2.80 10.24
N GLU A 84 -6.73 1.61 10.50
CA GLU A 84 -5.99 0.42 10.95
C GLU A 84 -4.98 -0.06 9.91
N GLY A 85 -5.31 0.05 8.63
CA GLY A 85 -4.40 -0.29 7.54
C GLY A 85 -3.15 0.59 7.55
N TYR A 86 -3.34 1.90 7.70
CA TYR A 86 -2.23 2.85 7.81
C TYR A 86 -1.43 2.65 9.10
N ARG A 87 -2.09 2.45 10.25
CA ARG A 87 -1.41 2.16 11.52
C ARG A 87 -0.61 0.86 11.46
N LYS A 88 -1.13 -0.18 10.82
CA LYS A 88 -0.40 -1.42 10.56
C LYS A 88 0.85 -1.15 9.71
N ALA A 89 0.71 -0.40 8.62
CA ALA A 89 1.85 -0.01 7.79
C ALA A 89 2.91 0.74 8.59
N GLN A 90 2.51 1.74 9.38
CA GLN A 90 3.42 2.49 10.27
C GLN A 90 4.16 1.57 11.24
N ARG A 91 3.45 0.64 11.86
CA ARG A 91 4.05 -0.33 12.77
C ARG A 91 5.15 -1.15 12.09
N LEU A 92 4.88 -1.62 10.86
CA LEU A 92 5.85 -2.38 10.08
C LEU A 92 7.03 -1.53 9.62
N MET A 93 6.79 -0.27 9.28
CA MET A 93 7.84 0.70 8.92
C MET A 93 8.76 0.99 10.10
N ARG A 94 8.22 1.24 11.30
CA ARG A 94 9.02 1.41 12.53
C ARG A 94 9.83 0.15 12.86
N GLN A 95 9.24 -1.03 12.66
CA GLN A 95 9.95 -2.29 12.84
C GLN A 95 11.06 -2.46 11.79
N ALA A 96 10.79 -2.09 10.54
CA ALA A 96 11.80 -2.13 9.49
C ALA A 96 13.00 -1.23 9.82
N GLU A 97 12.74 -0.01 10.28
CA GLU A 97 13.76 0.92 10.72
C GLU A 97 14.60 0.38 11.89
N LYS A 98 13.93 -0.13 12.92
CA LYS A 98 14.61 -0.76 14.09
C LYS A 98 15.56 -1.87 13.66
N PHE A 99 15.19 -2.68 12.71
CA PHE A 99 15.98 -3.82 12.22
C PHE A 99 16.75 -3.54 10.94
N LYS A 100 16.82 -2.28 10.52
CA LYS A 100 17.55 -1.78 9.34
C LYS A 100 17.17 -2.52 8.04
N ARG A 101 15.89 -2.88 7.89
CA ARG A 101 15.39 -3.51 6.67
C ARG A 101 14.89 -2.43 5.69
N PRO A 102 15.23 -2.52 4.41
CA PRO A 102 14.57 -1.72 3.37
C PRO A 102 13.06 -1.98 3.34
N ILE A 103 12.31 -0.98 2.92
CA ILE A 103 10.86 -1.03 2.78
C ILE A 103 10.50 -0.92 1.30
N ILE A 104 9.60 -1.78 0.84
CA ILE A 104 9.04 -1.71 -0.50
C ILE A 104 7.53 -1.64 -0.38
N THR A 105 6.92 -0.61 -0.98
CA THR A 105 5.47 -0.45 -0.99
C THR A 105 4.91 -0.60 -2.40
N PHE A 106 3.77 -1.28 -2.54
CA PHE A 106 3.00 -1.39 -3.77
C PHE A 106 1.66 -0.67 -3.58
N VAL A 107 1.44 0.40 -4.33
CA VAL A 107 0.29 1.30 -4.14
C VAL A 107 -0.66 1.20 -5.32
N ASP A 108 -1.88 0.80 -5.04
CA ASP A 108 -3.03 0.85 -5.95
C ASP A 108 -4.29 1.10 -5.13
N THR A 109 -4.67 2.36 -5.00
CA THR A 109 -5.82 2.80 -4.20
C THR A 109 -6.51 3.99 -4.83
N PRO A 110 -7.85 4.03 -4.86
CA PRO A 110 -8.58 5.23 -5.24
C PRO A 110 -8.49 6.34 -4.18
N GLY A 111 -8.06 6.00 -2.97
CA GLY A 111 -7.95 6.89 -1.81
C GLY A 111 -8.19 6.17 -0.50
N ALA A 112 -8.15 6.89 0.60
CA ALA A 112 -8.50 6.37 1.92
C ALA A 112 -10.02 6.18 2.06
N TYR A 113 -10.45 5.25 2.91
CA TYR A 113 -11.86 5.05 3.21
C TYR A 113 -12.46 6.28 3.89
N GLN A 114 -13.62 6.72 3.40
CA GLN A 114 -14.29 7.97 3.80
C GLN A 114 -15.55 7.73 4.67
N GLY A 115 -15.68 6.56 5.28
CA GLY A 115 -16.83 6.25 6.14
C GLY A 115 -16.77 6.98 7.49
N LEU A 116 -17.93 7.21 8.12
CA LEU A 116 -18.03 7.80 9.46
C LEU A 116 -17.17 7.05 10.49
N GLU A 117 -17.11 5.72 10.39
CA GLU A 117 -16.27 4.89 11.25
C GLU A 117 -14.79 5.22 11.09
N ALA A 118 -14.33 5.45 9.86
CA ALA A 118 -12.94 5.81 9.61
C ALA A 118 -12.60 7.19 10.19
N GLU A 119 -13.51 8.15 10.08
CA GLU A 119 -13.34 9.47 10.70
C GLU A 119 -13.29 9.36 12.24
N ALA A 120 -14.19 8.59 12.84
CA ALA A 120 -14.22 8.35 14.28
C ALA A 120 -12.94 7.67 14.78
N GLU A 121 -12.36 6.78 13.98
CA GLU A 121 -11.11 6.05 14.27
C GLU A 121 -9.84 6.82 13.84
N GLY A 122 -9.98 8.07 13.41
CA GLY A 122 -8.87 8.98 13.15
C GLY A 122 -8.19 8.80 11.79
N GLN A 123 -8.95 8.70 10.71
CA GLN A 123 -8.42 8.52 9.35
C GLN A 123 -7.40 9.60 8.97
N GLY A 124 -7.74 10.88 9.18
CA GLY A 124 -6.86 11.99 8.88
C GLY A 124 -5.55 11.93 9.68
N GLN A 125 -5.63 11.60 10.97
CA GLN A 125 -4.47 11.44 11.84
C GLN A 125 -3.59 10.27 11.39
N ALA A 126 -4.19 9.14 11.00
CA ALA A 126 -3.44 7.98 10.52
C ALA A 126 -2.67 8.29 9.22
N ILE A 127 -3.28 9.02 8.29
CA ILE A 127 -2.64 9.48 7.07
C ILE A 127 -1.48 10.44 7.38
N ALA A 128 -1.73 11.47 8.19
CA ALA A 128 -0.71 12.45 8.56
C ALA A 128 0.47 11.80 9.28
N ALA A 129 0.21 10.88 10.21
CA ALA A 129 1.25 10.13 10.91
C ALA A 129 2.07 9.23 9.97
N SER A 130 1.45 8.67 8.92
CA SER A 130 2.18 7.90 7.90
C SER A 130 3.12 8.79 7.10
N LEU A 131 2.66 9.96 6.65
CA LEU A 131 3.49 10.94 5.93
C LEU A 131 4.69 11.38 6.76
N ALA A 132 4.45 11.76 8.02
CA ALA A 132 5.51 12.18 8.93
C ALA A 132 6.52 11.05 9.18
N LEU A 133 6.04 9.82 9.43
CA LEU A 133 6.90 8.68 9.63
C LEU A 133 7.75 8.38 8.40
N MET A 134 7.14 8.26 7.22
CA MET A 134 7.86 7.92 5.98
C MET A 134 8.91 8.96 5.63
N SER A 135 8.65 10.25 5.92
CA SER A 135 9.60 11.33 5.71
C SER A 135 10.81 11.27 6.66
N SER A 136 10.69 10.60 7.79
CA SER A 136 11.74 10.51 8.82
C SER A 136 12.51 9.19 8.81
N LEU A 137 12.08 8.19 8.03
CA LEU A 137 12.73 6.89 7.99
C LEU A 137 14.17 6.98 7.49
N SER A 138 15.09 6.35 8.21
CA SER A 138 16.51 6.26 7.89
C SER A 138 16.88 5.05 7.02
N VAL A 139 15.94 4.13 6.81
CA VAL A 139 16.11 2.97 5.92
C VAL A 139 15.62 3.30 4.51
N PRO A 140 16.17 2.63 3.46
CA PRO A 140 15.69 2.84 2.10
C PRO A 140 14.21 2.48 1.95
N VAL A 141 13.45 3.39 1.32
CA VAL A 141 12.04 3.20 0.99
C VAL A 141 11.85 3.32 -0.52
N ILE A 142 11.33 2.29 -1.14
CA ILE A 142 10.96 2.27 -2.56
C ILE A 142 9.44 2.15 -2.65
N ALA A 143 8.80 3.16 -3.20
CA ALA A 143 7.36 3.14 -3.44
C ALA A 143 7.07 2.86 -4.92
N VAL A 144 6.25 1.86 -5.18
CA VAL A 144 5.85 1.46 -6.54
C VAL A 144 4.35 1.71 -6.70
N VAL A 145 4.00 2.68 -7.52
CA VAL A 145 2.60 2.95 -7.89
C VAL A 145 2.27 2.03 -9.07
N ILE A 146 1.40 1.07 -8.80
CA ILE A 146 1.07 -0.01 -9.75
C ILE A 146 -0.29 0.18 -10.45
N GLY A 147 -1.10 1.11 -9.97
CA GLY A 147 -2.43 1.42 -10.49
C GLY A 147 -2.86 2.82 -10.09
N GLU A 148 -4.00 2.97 -9.44
CA GLU A 148 -4.45 4.28 -8.94
C GLU A 148 -3.62 4.76 -7.74
N ALA A 149 -3.39 6.06 -7.68
CA ALA A 149 -2.73 6.70 -6.54
C ALA A 149 -3.56 7.90 -6.06
N GLY A 150 -4.68 7.61 -5.41
CA GLY A 150 -5.65 8.62 -4.99
C GLY A 150 -5.26 9.36 -3.71
N SER A 151 -5.00 10.67 -3.84
CA SER A 151 -4.96 11.63 -2.73
C SER A 151 -4.03 11.24 -1.57
N GLY A 152 -4.35 11.72 -0.35
CA GLY A 152 -3.62 11.41 0.89
C GLY A 152 -3.55 9.92 1.21
N GLY A 153 -4.54 9.15 0.78
CA GLY A 153 -4.57 7.70 0.98
C GLY A 153 -3.42 6.98 0.28
N ALA A 154 -3.07 7.40 -0.94
CA ALA A 154 -1.91 6.88 -1.65
C ALA A 154 -0.61 7.44 -1.07
N LEU A 155 -0.55 8.75 -0.79
CA LEU A 155 0.64 9.40 -0.24
C LEU A 155 1.08 8.77 1.08
N ALA A 156 0.15 8.35 1.93
CA ALA A 156 0.42 7.68 3.20
C ALA A 156 1.25 6.38 3.06
N LEU A 157 1.44 5.87 1.83
CA LEU A 157 2.24 4.68 1.53
C LEU A 157 3.24 4.92 0.38
N ALA A 158 3.29 6.13 -0.19
CA ALA A 158 4.07 6.42 -1.41
C ALA A 158 5.22 7.43 -1.22
N VAL A 159 5.45 7.93 -0.01
CA VAL A 159 6.62 8.75 0.30
C VAL A 159 7.85 7.85 0.41
N GLY A 160 8.85 8.07 -0.45
CA GLY A 160 10.04 7.23 -0.44
C GLY A 160 11.24 7.87 -1.11
N ASN A 161 12.42 7.26 -0.91
CA ASN A 161 13.67 7.71 -1.56
C ASN A 161 13.62 7.50 -3.07
N ARG A 162 12.82 6.52 -3.52
CA ARG A 162 12.52 6.26 -4.93
C ARG A 162 11.03 5.99 -5.08
N VAL A 163 10.43 6.69 -6.01
CA VAL A 163 9.03 6.47 -6.41
C VAL A 163 9.05 6.01 -7.86
N ILE A 164 8.46 4.85 -8.11
CA ILE A 164 8.35 4.24 -9.43
C ILE A 164 6.86 4.23 -9.78
N LEU A 165 6.52 4.79 -10.92
CA LEU A 165 5.17 4.70 -11.46
C LEU A 165 5.21 3.76 -12.67
N LEU A 166 4.34 2.77 -12.68
CA LEU A 166 4.20 1.89 -13.84
C LEU A 166 3.42 2.61 -14.94
N GLU A 167 3.58 2.16 -16.16
CA GLU A 167 2.84 2.72 -17.29
C GLU A 167 1.32 2.69 -17.02
N ASN A 168 0.66 3.82 -17.27
CA ASN A 168 -0.77 4.07 -17.02
C ASN A 168 -1.19 3.95 -15.54
N ALA A 169 -0.25 4.05 -14.59
CA ALA A 169 -0.57 4.19 -13.18
C ALA A 169 -0.89 5.65 -12.84
#